data_b0d90299e2c4bd96883067fe7b3630b7
#
_entry.id   b0d90299e2c4bd96883067fe7b3630b7
#
_cell.length_a   1.000
_cell.length_b   1.000
_cell.length_c   1.000
_cell.angle_alpha   90.00
_cell.angle_beta   90.00
_cell.angle_gamma   90.00
#
_symmetry.space_group_name_H-M   'P 1'
#
loop_
_entity.id
_entity.type
_entity.pdbx_description
1 polymer ?
#
loop_
_entity_poly.entity_id
_entity_poly.type
_entity_poly.pdbx_seq_one_letter_code
_entity_poly.pdbx_strand_id
1 'polypeptide(L)'
;MRIGVLGVNHKSAPLSLREKVSHACQSCSAPDKVILSTCHRTEIYFSHDDLAEVQCHLFREIKERLLHDQEHAFYSYFGRECFFHLACVTAGLDSAMLAESDVQRQVKIAYEKARILGALTSPLHFLFQKSLKLGKKVRSSFPLFQTSLNLEGMIYQLTLDLLGEHSNLLFIGNSDINRKIIHYFWRRGKKNMTLCTRHIEPAIPFALDYELSLKARSELHDWHSYEGIISATTSDSYLIRTAPENIKTRLILDLSVPRSVDPALQWDPALTVLNMEEIGKFFDKYHADHLAEVSDIKTFLQEAVHIYAGFYEKKSLYFRQSTFQS
;
A
#
# COMPACT_ATOMS: atom_id res chain seq x y z
N MET A 1 -4.30 3.91 27.22
CA MET A 1 -3.42 4.75 26.34
C MET A 1 -4.28 5.83 25.70
N ARG A 2 -3.77 7.08 25.65
CA ARG A 2 -4.48 8.24 25.06
C ARG A 2 -4.03 8.46 23.62
N ILE A 3 -4.48 7.59 22.75
CA ILE A 3 -4.18 7.60 21.32
C ILE A 3 -5.46 7.36 20.51
N GLY A 4 -5.54 7.96 19.34
CA GLY A 4 -6.62 7.76 18.39
C GLY A 4 -6.13 7.72 16.95
N VAL A 5 -6.96 7.21 16.08
CA VAL A 5 -6.80 7.28 14.62
C VAL A 5 -8.12 7.68 13.98
N LEU A 6 -8.04 8.55 12.99
CA LEU A 6 -9.13 8.89 12.08
C LEU A 6 -8.64 8.62 10.65
N GLY A 7 -9.42 7.91 9.85
CA GLY A 7 -8.95 7.59 8.51
C GLY A 7 -10.01 7.05 7.55
N VAL A 8 -9.55 6.83 6.33
CA VAL A 8 -10.25 6.14 5.24
C VAL A 8 -9.34 5.10 4.63
N ASN A 9 -9.88 3.99 4.14
CA ASN A 9 -9.10 2.96 3.45
C ASN A 9 -9.81 2.45 2.18
N HIS A 10 -9.17 1.53 1.48
CA HIS A 10 -9.68 0.94 0.23
C HIS A 10 -11.02 0.21 0.39
N LYS A 11 -11.39 -0.21 1.61
CA LYS A 11 -12.68 -0.88 1.91
C LYS A 11 -13.80 0.13 2.10
N SER A 12 -13.48 1.34 2.59
CA SER A 12 -14.46 2.36 2.96
C SER A 12 -14.56 3.51 1.96
N ALA A 13 -13.54 3.74 1.12
CA ALA A 13 -13.45 4.90 0.25
C ALA A 13 -12.80 4.59 -1.10
N PRO A 14 -13.36 5.10 -2.22
CA PRO A 14 -12.71 5.01 -3.52
C PRO A 14 -11.40 5.81 -3.55
N LEU A 15 -10.53 5.49 -4.52
CA LEU A 15 -9.21 6.12 -4.64
C LEU A 15 -9.28 7.66 -4.67
N SER A 16 -10.20 8.21 -5.47
CA SER A 16 -10.38 9.67 -5.61
C SER A 16 -10.71 10.37 -4.27
N LEU A 17 -11.45 9.71 -3.38
CA LEU A 17 -11.72 10.23 -2.05
C LEU A 17 -10.48 10.13 -1.16
N ARG A 18 -9.76 9.00 -1.19
CA ARG A 18 -8.54 8.83 -0.40
C ARG A 18 -7.48 9.87 -0.74
N GLU A 19 -7.33 10.23 -2.02
CA GLU A 19 -6.43 11.30 -2.48
C GLU A 19 -6.84 12.67 -1.95
N LYS A 20 -8.12 13.02 -2.02
CA LYS A 20 -8.66 14.28 -1.46
C LYS A 20 -8.44 14.34 0.06
N VAL A 21 -8.73 13.25 0.78
CA VAL A 21 -8.49 13.14 2.22
C VAL A 21 -7.01 13.28 2.54
N SER A 22 -6.12 12.66 1.75
CA SER A 22 -4.68 12.79 1.92
C SER A 22 -4.20 14.23 1.83
N HIS A 23 -4.71 14.97 0.83
CA HIS A 23 -4.39 16.39 0.68
C HIS A 23 -4.93 17.23 1.85
N ALA A 24 -6.18 16.99 2.26
CA ALA A 24 -6.80 17.67 3.38
C ALA A 24 -6.04 17.44 4.70
N CYS A 25 -5.61 16.20 4.97
CA CYS A 25 -4.87 15.81 6.17
C CYS A 25 -3.53 16.55 6.34
N GLN A 26 -2.86 16.90 5.23
CA GLN A 26 -1.60 17.63 5.29
C GLN A 26 -1.76 19.03 5.92
N SER A 27 -2.93 19.64 5.77
CA SER A 27 -3.27 20.99 6.25
C SER A 27 -3.98 20.99 7.61
N CYS A 28 -4.22 19.84 8.23
CA CYS A 28 -4.88 19.77 9.55
C CYS A 28 -3.99 20.30 10.66
N SER A 29 -4.59 20.94 11.67
CA SER A 29 -3.88 21.70 12.71
C SER A 29 -3.54 20.92 13.99
N ALA A 30 -3.80 19.61 14.07
CA ALA A 30 -3.48 18.83 15.27
C ALA A 30 -1.97 18.85 15.58
N PRO A 31 -1.56 19.25 16.81
CA PRO A 31 -0.16 19.50 17.15
C PRO A 31 0.69 18.23 17.23
N ASP A 32 0.10 17.11 17.63
CA ASP A 32 0.78 15.82 17.85
C ASP A 32 0.13 14.74 16.98
N LYS A 33 0.62 14.62 15.77
CA LYS A 33 0.04 13.72 14.77
C LYS A 33 1.08 13.00 13.92
N VAL A 34 0.71 11.81 13.46
CA VAL A 34 1.40 11.08 12.38
C VAL A 34 0.41 10.84 11.26
N ILE A 35 0.72 11.29 10.04
CA ILE A 35 -0.10 11.06 8.85
C ILE A 35 0.50 9.89 8.09
N LEU A 36 -0.27 8.81 7.97
CA LEU A 36 0.03 7.65 7.13
C LEU A 36 -0.82 7.75 5.86
N SER A 37 -0.20 8.06 4.74
CA SER A 37 -0.84 8.09 3.43
C SER A 37 -0.15 7.13 2.48
N THR A 38 -0.93 6.20 1.93
CA THR A 38 -0.51 5.16 0.99
C THR A 38 -1.56 5.05 -0.12
N CYS A 39 -1.34 4.21 -1.14
CA CYS A 39 -2.36 3.92 -2.16
C CYS A 39 -3.63 3.29 -1.57
N HIS A 40 -3.55 2.65 -0.40
CA HIS A 40 -4.66 1.89 0.18
C HIS A 40 -5.35 2.58 1.35
N ARG A 41 -4.73 3.61 1.96
CA ARG A 41 -5.28 4.33 3.13
C ARG A 41 -4.73 5.73 3.30
N THR A 42 -5.51 6.56 3.96
CA THR A 42 -5.06 7.81 4.55
C THR A 42 -5.57 7.87 5.98
N GLU A 43 -4.65 7.96 6.94
CA GLU A 43 -4.92 7.91 8.38
C GLU A 43 -4.16 9.00 9.11
N ILE A 44 -4.80 9.66 10.08
CA ILE A 44 -4.16 10.55 11.05
C ILE A 44 -4.18 9.85 12.39
N TYR A 45 -3.01 9.57 12.95
CA TYR A 45 -2.83 9.11 14.31
C TYR A 45 -2.53 10.31 15.19
N PHE A 46 -3.18 10.41 16.34
CA PHE A 46 -3.06 11.53 17.25
C PHE A 46 -3.06 11.06 18.71
N SER A 47 -2.56 11.94 19.60
CA SER A 47 -2.58 11.73 21.05
C SER A 47 -3.06 12.99 21.73
N HIS A 48 -4.04 12.86 22.63
CA HIS A 48 -4.60 13.96 23.40
C HIS A 48 -5.29 13.43 24.67
N ASP A 49 -5.51 14.31 25.65
CA ASP A 49 -6.26 13.97 26.86
C ASP A 49 -7.75 13.75 26.55
N ASP A 50 -8.32 14.60 25.70
CA ASP A 50 -9.66 14.44 25.13
C ASP A 50 -9.55 14.00 23.67
N LEU A 51 -9.71 12.70 23.44
CA LEU A 51 -9.61 12.10 22.10
C LEU A 51 -10.83 12.40 21.25
N ALA A 52 -12.01 12.56 21.86
CA ALA A 52 -13.25 12.83 21.14
C ALA A 52 -13.25 14.25 20.59
N GLU A 53 -12.78 15.22 21.36
CA GLU A 53 -12.63 16.61 20.93
C GLU A 53 -11.70 16.71 19.72
N VAL A 54 -10.51 16.11 19.80
CA VAL A 54 -9.52 16.15 18.69
C VAL A 54 -10.05 15.43 17.47
N GLN A 55 -10.71 14.29 17.62
CA GLN A 55 -11.33 13.56 16.52
C GLN A 55 -12.39 14.41 15.81
N CYS A 56 -13.29 15.04 16.57
CA CYS A 56 -14.33 15.93 16.02
C CYS A 56 -13.71 17.12 15.29
N HIS A 57 -12.65 17.72 15.86
CA HIS A 57 -11.94 18.83 15.26
C HIS A 57 -11.28 18.42 13.92
N LEU A 58 -10.50 17.36 13.91
CA LEU A 58 -9.87 16.84 12.70
C LEU A 58 -10.88 16.47 11.62
N PHE A 59 -11.98 15.81 12.01
CA PHE A 59 -13.04 15.44 11.10
C PHE A 59 -13.68 16.67 10.44
N ARG A 60 -13.96 17.72 11.22
CA ARG A 60 -14.49 18.99 10.73
C ARG A 60 -13.53 19.65 9.74
N GLU A 61 -12.25 19.78 10.09
CA GLU A 61 -11.23 20.36 9.21
C GLU A 61 -11.10 19.62 7.87
N ILE A 62 -11.19 18.28 7.89
CA ILE A 62 -11.17 17.47 6.68
C ILE A 62 -12.45 17.67 5.88
N LYS A 63 -13.62 17.63 6.54
CA LYS A 63 -14.94 17.78 5.90
C LYS A 63 -15.09 19.13 5.19
N GLU A 64 -14.63 20.22 5.77
CA GLU A 64 -14.66 21.55 5.17
C GLU A 64 -13.91 21.64 3.84
N ARG A 65 -12.95 20.73 3.60
CA ARG A 65 -12.16 20.65 2.36
C ARG A 65 -12.71 19.63 1.35
N LEU A 66 -13.72 18.85 1.76
CA LEU A 66 -14.39 17.86 0.90
C LEU A 66 -15.69 18.46 0.37
N LEU A 67 -15.86 18.45 -0.95
CA LEU A 67 -17.03 19.08 -1.61
C LEU A 67 -18.35 18.32 -1.43
N HIS A 68 -18.35 17.11 -0.84
CA HIS A 68 -19.52 16.23 -0.71
C HIS A 68 -19.56 15.54 0.64
N ASP A 69 -20.79 15.19 1.06
CA ASP A 69 -21.06 14.46 2.30
C ASP A 69 -20.67 12.99 2.16
N GLN A 70 -19.53 12.60 2.72
CA GLN A 70 -18.95 11.25 2.64
C GLN A 70 -18.52 10.75 4.03
N GLU A 71 -19.27 11.14 5.05
CA GLU A 71 -18.97 10.83 6.47
C GLU A 71 -18.88 9.32 6.72
N HIS A 72 -19.71 8.55 6.06
CA HIS A 72 -19.76 7.07 6.18
C HIS A 72 -18.47 6.36 5.74
N ALA A 73 -17.58 7.06 5.01
CA ALA A 73 -16.31 6.49 4.57
C ALA A 73 -15.23 6.51 5.67
N PHE A 74 -15.42 7.31 6.72
CA PHE A 74 -14.44 7.47 7.79
C PHE A 74 -14.64 6.44 8.90
N TYR A 75 -13.53 5.98 9.45
CA TYR A 75 -13.50 5.18 10.67
C TYR A 75 -12.58 5.83 11.71
N SER A 76 -12.83 5.51 12.96
CA SER A 76 -12.00 5.93 14.10
C SER A 76 -11.83 4.77 15.07
N TYR A 77 -10.61 4.65 15.63
CA TYR A 77 -10.30 3.73 16.71
C TYR A 77 -9.55 4.47 17.81
N PHE A 78 -9.77 4.06 19.07
CA PHE A 78 -9.15 4.68 20.22
C PHE A 78 -8.43 3.66 21.11
N GLY A 79 -7.43 4.12 21.86
CA GLY A 79 -6.75 3.32 22.86
C GLY A 79 -6.16 2.01 22.30
N ARG A 80 -6.58 0.88 22.90
CA ARG A 80 -6.09 -0.45 22.50
C ARG A 80 -6.52 -0.85 21.09
N GLU A 81 -7.71 -0.43 20.67
CA GLU A 81 -8.21 -0.69 19.30
C GLU A 81 -7.36 0.06 18.26
N CYS A 82 -7.00 1.33 18.54
CA CYS A 82 -6.08 2.07 17.68
C CYS A 82 -4.71 1.37 17.58
N PHE A 83 -4.21 0.84 18.70
CA PHE A 83 -2.94 0.11 18.70
C PHE A 83 -3.05 -1.21 17.90
N PHE A 84 -4.11 -1.97 18.10
CA PHE A 84 -4.35 -3.20 17.36
C PHE A 84 -4.49 -2.93 15.84
N HIS A 85 -5.22 -1.88 15.48
CA HIS A 85 -5.35 -1.45 14.09
C HIS A 85 -3.98 -1.16 13.46
N LEU A 86 -3.16 -0.31 14.07
CA LEU A 86 -1.82 -0.01 13.52
C LEU A 86 -0.91 -1.25 13.48
N ALA A 87 -1.03 -2.16 14.44
CA ALA A 87 -0.29 -3.43 14.42
C ALA A 87 -0.69 -4.30 13.21
N CYS A 88 -1.99 -4.41 12.93
CA CYS A 88 -2.52 -5.10 11.74
C CYS A 88 -2.05 -4.43 10.44
N VAL A 89 -2.12 -3.09 10.36
CA VAL A 89 -1.62 -2.32 9.22
C VAL A 89 -0.14 -2.59 8.99
N THR A 90 0.68 -2.48 10.05
CA THR A 90 2.14 -2.67 9.97
C THR A 90 2.52 -4.11 9.60
N ALA A 91 1.72 -5.07 10.04
CA ALA A 91 1.87 -6.47 9.64
C ALA A 91 1.43 -6.73 8.19
N GLY A 92 0.66 -5.84 7.55
CA GLY A 92 0.12 -6.04 6.20
C GLY A 92 -1.16 -6.87 6.16
N LEU A 93 -1.85 -7.03 7.31
CA LEU A 93 -3.11 -7.78 7.38
C LEU A 93 -4.33 -6.97 6.95
N ASP A 94 -4.19 -5.64 6.90
CA ASP A 94 -5.26 -4.72 6.49
C ASP A 94 -4.94 -3.98 5.19
N SER A 95 -4.01 -4.49 4.40
CA SER A 95 -3.72 -4.00 3.04
C SER A 95 -4.65 -4.64 2.03
N ALA A 96 -4.85 -4.00 0.86
CA ALA A 96 -5.61 -4.59 -0.25
C ALA A 96 -4.96 -5.90 -0.74
N MET A 97 -3.65 -6.00 -0.58
CA MET A 97 -2.89 -7.23 -0.77
C MET A 97 -2.42 -7.72 0.59
N LEU A 98 -2.91 -8.90 0.99
CA LEU A 98 -2.54 -9.52 2.25
C LEU A 98 -1.02 -9.75 2.29
N ALA A 99 -0.40 -9.49 3.44
CA ALA A 99 1.04 -9.64 3.66
C ALA A 99 1.94 -8.71 2.81
N GLU A 100 1.40 -7.61 2.27
CA GLU A 100 2.19 -6.61 1.54
C GLU A 100 3.41 -6.16 2.37
N SER A 101 4.59 -6.25 1.75
CA SER A 101 5.85 -5.96 2.46
C SER A 101 6.11 -4.46 2.62
N ASP A 102 5.59 -3.63 1.72
CA ASP A 102 5.94 -2.21 1.64
C ASP A 102 5.24 -1.35 2.70
N VAL A 103 4.08 -1.77 3.20
CA VAL A 103 3.33 -1.02 4.21
C VAL A 103 4.13 -0.77 5.50
N GLN A 104 4.95 -1.73 5.94
CA GLN A 104 5.80 -1.56 7.12
C GLN A 104 6.84 -0.45 6.90
N ARG A 105 7.43 -0.37 5.71
CA ARG A 105 8.35 0.71 5.33
C ARG A 105 7.63 2.06 5.31
N GLN A 106 6.42 2.11 4.74
CA GLN A 106 5.61 3.34 4.70
C GLN A 106 5.23 3.83 6.09
N VAL A 107 4.82 2.94 7.00
CA VAL A 107 4.56 3.27 8.42
C VAL A 107 5.82 3.82 9.09
N LYS A 108 6.99 3.21 8.84
CA LYS A 108 8.25 3.70 9.37
C LYS A 108 8.59 5.10 8.86
N ILE A 109 8.45 5.34 7.55
CA ILE A 109 8.69 6.66 6.94
C ILE A 109 7.75 7.72 7.51
N ALA A 110 6.45 7.43 7.66
CA ALA A 110 5.47 8.35 8.23
C ALA A 110 5.84 8.73 9.67
N TYR A 111 6.20 7.75 10.50
CA TYR A 111 6.66 7.97 11.87
C TYR A 111 7.95 8.80 11.94
N GLU A 112 8.97 8.47 11.13
CA GLU A 112 10.23 9.20 11.12
C GLU A 112 10.05 10.65 10.65
N LYS A 113 9.22 10.87 9.62
CA LYS A 113 8.88 12.22 9.15
C LYS A 113 8.24 13.05 10.26
N ALA A 114 7.24 12.50 10.97
CA ALA A 114 6.59 13.20 12.06
C ALA A 114 7.56 13.48 13.23
N ARG A 115 8.47 12.55 13.54
CA ARG A 115 9.51 12.71 14.57
C ARG A 115 10.48 13.86 14.26
N ILE A 116 10.82 14.06 12.99
CA ILE A 116 11.74 15.14 12.56
C ILE A 116 11.03 16.50 12.61
N LEU A 117 9.75 16.55 12.25
CA LEU A 117 8.99 17.80 12.14
C LEU A 117 8.53 18.37 13.50
N GLY A 118 8.50 17.58 14.54
CA GLY A 118 8.04 18.03 15.84
C GLY A 118 8.25 17.01 16.96
N ALA A 119 7.99 17.41 18.20
CA ALA A 119 8.07 16.53 19.36
C ALA A 119 6.81 15.65 19.41
N LEU A 120 6.91 14.43 18.92
CA LEU A 120 5.86 13.44 19.16
C LEU A 120 5.77 13.11 20.64
N THR A 121 4.56 12.99 21.15
CA THR A 121 4.33 12.56 22.54
C THR A 121 4.74 11.10 22.77
N SER A 122 5.03 10.79 24.02
CA SER A 122 5.38 9.42 24.46
C SER A 122 4.36 8.34 24.02
N PRO A 123 3.02 8.57 24.06
CA PRO A 123 2.04 7.61 23.55
C PRO A 123 2.21 7.27 22.07
N LEU A 124 2.44 8.27 21.20
CA LEU A 124 2.63 8.05 19.76
C LEU A 124 3.97 7.37 19.46
N HIS A 125 5.05 7.78 20.12
CA HIS A 125 6.32 7.07 20.02
C HIS A 125 6.17 5.59 20.38
N PHE A 126 5.52 5.30 21.50
CA PHE A 126 5.30 3.92 21.94
C PHE A 126 4.45 3.13 20.93
N LEU A 127 3.33 3.72 20.48
CA LEU A 127 2.45 3.12 19.47
C LEU A 127 3.21 2.67 18.22
N PHE A 128 3.92 3.59 17.58
CA PHE A 128 4.60 3.31 16.31
C PHE A 128 5.78 2.35 16.48
N GLN A 129 6.62 2.53 17.50
CA GLN A 129 7.76 1.63 17.76
C GLN A 129 7.31 0.20 18.06
N LYS A 130 6.24 0.02 18.85
CA LYS A 130 5.75 -1.33 19.18
C LYS A 130 5.03 -1.96 18.00
N SER A 131 4.25 -1.20 17.23
CA SER A 131 3.61 -1.72 16.00
C SER A 131 4.65 -2.15 14.96
N LEU A 132 5.71 -1.37 14.75
CA LEU A 132 6.83 -1.75 13.86
C LEU A 132 7.54 -3.03 14.34
N LYS A 133 7.76 -3.16 15.66
CA LYS A 133 8.34 -4.37 16.25
C LYS A 133 7.42 -5.59 16.06
N LEU A 134 6.11 -5.42 16.27
CA LEU A 134 5.12 -6.48 16.06
C LEU A 134 5.04 -6.90 14.59
N GLY A 135 4.97 -5.95 13.66
CA GLY A 135 4.98 -6.24 12.22
C GLY A 135 6.21 -7.04 11.80
N LYS A 136 7.40 -6.67 12.30
CA LYS A 136 8.63 -7.45 12.05
C LYS A 136 8.55 -8.87 12.62
N LYS A 137 8.05 -9.03 13.86
CA LYS A 137 7.90 -10.33 14.51
C LYS A 137 6.93 -11.23 13.75
N VAL A 138 5.76 -10.71 13.36
CA VAL A 138 4.78 -11.45 12.56
C VAL A 138 5.40 -11.96 11.27
N ARG A 139 6.07 -11.09 10.50
CA ARG A 139 6.71 -11.47 9.23
C ARG A 139 7.79 -12.55 9.37
N SER A 140 8.48 -12.61 10.51
CA SER A 140 9.53 -13.61 10.75
C SER A 140 8.99 -14.92 11.34
N SER A 141 7.79 -14.92 11.93
CA SER A 141 7.27 -16.06 12.71
C SER A 141 6.16 -16.84 12.00
N PHE A 142 5.48 -16.25 11.04
CA PHE A 142 4.33 -16.89 10.38
C PHE A 142 4.64 -17.25 8.93
N PRO A 143 4.33 -18.50 8.49
CA PRO A 143 4.55 -18.99 7.14
C PRO A 143 3.92 -18.12 6.06
N LEU A 144 2.74 -17.56 6.31
CA LEU A 144 2.05 -16.65 5.39
C LEU A 144 2.99 -15.59 4.79
N PHE A 145 3.93 -15.05 5.56
CA PHE A 145 4.86 -14.03 5.10
C PHE A 145 6.14 -14.61 4.48
N GLN A 146 6.39 -15.90 4.66
CA GLN A 146 7.54 -16.59 4.06
C GLN A 146 7.18 -17.21 2.70
N THR A 147 5.93 -17.65 2.57
CA THR A 147 5.37 -18.27 1.35
C THR A 147 4.51 -17.33 0.54
N SER A 148 4.10 -16.18 1.13
CA SER A 148 3.25 -15.22 0.43
C SER A 148 3.94 -14.74 -0.84
N LEU A 149 3.26 -14.93 -1.93
CA LEU A 149 3.60 -14.28 -3.18
C LEU A 149 3.51 -12.76 -2.91
N ASN A 150 4.66 -12.09 -2.85
CA ASN A 150 4.68 -10.65 -2.95
C ASN A 150 4.07 -10.22 -4.30
N LEU A 151 3.80 -8.94 -4.49
CA LEU A 151 3.21 -8.43 -5.74
C LEU A 151 3.97 -8.96 -6.97
N GLU A 152 5.30 -8.96 -6.90
CA GLU A 152 6.18 -9.41 -7.96
C GLU A 152 5.97 -10.90 -8.29
N GLY A 153 5.85 -11.72 -7.26
CA GLY A 153 5.62 -13.17 -7.41
C GLY A 153 4.26 -13.50 -7.97
N MET A 154 3.23 -12.76 -7.59
CA MET A 154 1.91 -12.95 -8.13
C MET A 154 1.81 -12.50 -9.58
N ILE A 155 2.34 -11.32 -9.92
CA ILE A 155 2.38 -10.87 -11.31
C ILE A 155 3.14 -11.87 -12.17
N TYR A 156 4.22 -12.46 -11.63
CA TYR A 156 4.94 -13.54 -12.29
C TYR A 156 4.05 -14.77 -12.52
N GLN A 157 3.33 -15.21 -11.48
CA GLN A 157 2.45 -16.38 -11.60
C GLN A 157 1.30 -16.14 -12.58
N LEU A 158 0.59 -14.99 -12.49
CA LEU A 158 -0.44 -14.60 -13.45
C LEU A 158 0.09 -14.57 -14.88
N THR A 159 1.31 -14.08 -15.06
CA THR A 159 1.96 -14.06 -16.39
C THR A 159 2.23 -15.47 -16.90
N LEU A 160 2.72 -16.37 -16.04
CA LEU A 160 2.95 -17.76 -16.42
C LEU A 160 1.66 -18.50 -16.78
N ASP A 161 0.62 -18.34 -15.95
CA ASP A 161 -0.65 -19.04 -16.13
C ASP A 161 -1.39 -18.62 -17.40
N LEU A 162 -1.33 -17.33 -17.74
CA LEU A 162 -2.06 -16.78 -18.89
C LEU A 162 -1.26 -16.72 -20.19
N LEU A 163 0.07 -16.57 -20.12
CA LEU A 163 0.92 -16.33 -21.28
C LEU A 163 1.99 -17.41 -21.50
N GLY A 164 2.37 -18.12 -20.43
CA GLY A 164 3.46 -19.08 -20.47
C GLY A 164 4.85 -18.47 -20.25
N GLU A 165 5.85 -19.34 -20.18
CA GLU A 165 7.22 -18.99 -19.75
C GLU A 165 7.95 -18.09 -20.76
N HIS A 166 7.74 -18.30 -22.06
CA HIS A 166 8.50 -17.63 -23.13
C HIS A 166 7.85 -16.35 -23.67
N SER A 167 6.75 -15.89 -23.07
CA SER A 167 6.02 -14.70 -23.50
C SER A 167 6.91 -13.45 -23.55
N ASN A 168 6.64 -12.57 -24.54
CA ASN A 168 7.30 -11.28 -24.69
C ASN A 168 6.54 -10.20 -23.90
N LEU A 169 7.21 -9.52 -23.00
CA LEU A 169 6.61 -8.59 -22.03
C LEU A 169 7.07 -7.16 -22.26
N LEU A 170 6.12 -6.23 -22.17
CA LEU A 170 6.36 -4.79 -22.17
C LEU A 170 6.08 -4.22 -20.78
N PHE A 171 7.09 -3.62 -20.19
CA PHE A 171 6.96 -2.84 -18.94
C PHE A 171 6.85 -1.36 -19.28
N ILE A 172 5.77 -0.70 -18.87
CA ILE A 172 5.56 0.73 -19.09
C ILE A 172 5.82 1.49 -17.80
N GLY A 173 6.85 2.34 -17.80
CA GLY A 173 7.31 3.15 -16.68
C GLY A 173 8.50 2.57 -15.94
N ASN A 174 9.48 3.43 -15.66
CA ASN A 174 10.71 3.11 -14.89
C ASN A 174 10.49 3.37 -13.38
N SER A 175 9.39 2.87 -12.82
CA SER A 175 9.03 3.00 -11.41
C SER A 175 9.71 1.95 -10.54
N ASP A 176 9.78 2.19 -9.22
CA ASP A 176 10.27 1.21 -8.25
C ASP A 176 9.48 -0.10 -8.30
N ILE A 177 8.18 -0.04 -8.60
CA ILE A 177 7.32 -1.22 -8.74
C ILE A 177 7.79 -2.06 -9.93
N ASN A 178 7.88 -1.46 -11.11
CA ASN A 178 8.34 -2.18 -12.31
C ASN A 178 9.77 -2.72 -12.12
N ARG A 179 10.67 -1.96 -11.51
CA ARG A 179 12.04 -2.42 -11.23
C ARG A 179 12.07 -3.67 -10.36
N LYS A 180 11.24 -3.73 -9.32
CA LYS A 180 11.12 -4.91 -8.44
C LYS A 180 10.56 -6.11 -9.20
N ILE A 181 9.52 -5.91 -10.01
CA ILE A 181 8.91 -6.97 -10.82
C ILE A 181 9.92 -7.50 -11.85
N ILE A 182 10.60 -6.62 -12.58
CA ILE A 182 11.66 -7.00 -13.55
C ILE A 182 12.77 -7.79 -12.86
N HIS A 183 13.28 -7.32 -11.72
CA HIS A 183 14.27 -8.03 -10.93
C HIS A 183 13.78 -9.44 -10.54
N TYR A 184 12.53 -9.57 -10.11
CA TYR A 184 11.94 -10.85 -9.72
C TYR A 184 11.84 -11.81 -10.92
N PHE A 185 11.39 -11.31 -12.09
CA PHE A 185 11.28 -12.07 -13.33
C PHE A 185 12.64 -12.53 -13.84
N TRP A 186 13.62 -11.61 -13.88
CA TRP A 186 14.96 -11.89 -14.33
C TRP A 186 15.64 -12.98 -13.49
N ARG A 187 15.51 -12.94 -12.16
CA ARG A 187 16.01 -13.97 -11.25
C ARG A 187 15.42 -15.37 -11.50
N ARG A 188 14.30 -15.44 -12.18
CA ARG A 188 13.63 -16.69 -12.59
C ARG A 188 13.88 -17.05 -14.06
N GLY A 189 14.84 -16.40 -14.68
CA GLY A 189 15.26 -16.73 -16.04
C GLY A 189 14.45 -16.07 -17.15
N LYS A 190 13.49 -15.19 -16.83
CA LYS A 190 12.71 -14.47 -17.86
C LYS A 190 13.61 -13.45 -18.56
N LYS A 191 13.77 -13.58 -19.88
CA LYS A 191 14.67 -12.75 -20.70
C LYS A 191 13.94 -11.80 -21.67
N ASN A 192 12.79 -12.20 -22.18
CA ASN A 192 12.03 -11.44 -23.17
C ASN A 192 11.27 -10.29 -22.53
N MET A 193 11.98 -9.26 -22.09
CA MET A 193 11.43 -8.10 -21.41
C MET A 193 11.90 -6.79 -22.06
N THR A 194 10.96 -5.89 -22.32
CA THR A 194 11.21 -4.54 -22.83
C THR A 194 10.73 -3.51 -21.82
N LEU A 195 11.54 -2.51 -21.52
CA LEU A 195 11.17 -1.38 -20.67
C LEU A 195 10.89 -0.13 -21.53
N CYS A 196 9.65 0.34 -21.51
CA CYS A 196 9.23 1.57 -22.15
C CYS A 196 9.20 2.70 -21.10
N THR A 197 9.92 3.79 -21.35
CA THR A 197 10.02 4.91 -20.41
C THR A 197 9.99 6.26 -21.12
N ARG A 198 9.60 7.32 -20.39
CA ARG A 198 9.67 8.71 -20.88
C ARG A 198 11.11 9.21 -21.01
N HIS A 199 11.96 8.81 -20.09
CA HIS A 199 13.36 9.23 -20.01
C HIS A 199 14.26 8.00 -20.11
N ILE A 200 14.94 7.85 -21.24
CA ILE A 200 15.75 6.66 -21.52
C ILE A 200 17.06 6.67 -20.72
N GLU A 201 17.75 7.81 -20.66
CA GLU A 201 19.06 7.90 -20.03
C GLU A 201 19.10 7.37 -18.59
N PRO A 202 18.17 7.72 -17.70
CA PRO A 202 18.16 7.18 -16.33
C PRO A 202 17.85 5.69 -16.24
N ALA A 203 17.30 5.09 -17.31
CA ALA A 203 16.96 3.69 -17.35
C ALA A 203 18.09 2.80 -17.91
N ILE A 204 19.08 3.38 -18.60
CA ILE A 204 20.17 2.63 -19.27
C ILE A 204 20.92 1.71 -18.28
N PRO A 205 21.42 2.17 -17.11
CA PRO A 205 22.15 1.29 -16.21
C PRO A 205 21.32 0.09 -15.77
N PHE A 206 20.04 0.34 -15.42
CA PHE A 206 19.12 -0.73 -15.03
C PHE A 206 18.84 -1.71 -16.18
N ALA A 207 18.67 -1.20 -17.39
CA ALA A 207 18.42 -2.05 -18.56
C ALA A 207 19.61 -2.94 -18.89
N LEU A 208 20.83 -2.45 -18.74
CA LEU A 208 22.05 -3.24 -18.90
C LEU A 208 22.17 -4.34 -17.87
N ASP A 209 21.90 -4.03 -16.58
CA ASP A 209 21.97 -5.01 -15.47
C ASP A 209 21.00 -6.19 -15.64
N TYR A 210 19.84 -5.94 -16.29
CA TYR A 210 18.77 -6.93 -16.46
C TYR A 210 18.57 -7.40 -17.91
N GLU A 211 19.45 -7.05 -18.82
CA GLU A 211 19.41 -7.44 -20.24
C GLU A 211 18.07 -7.02 -20.91
N LEU A 212 17.55 -5.83 -20.58
CA LEU A 212 16.28 -5.36 -21.12
C LEU A 212 16.47 -4.64 -22.44
N SER A 213 15.51 -4.83 -23.36
CA SER A 213 15.33 -3.89 -24.45
C SER A 213 14.74 -2.58 -23.93
N LEU A 214 15.26 -1.43 -24.39
CA LEU A 214 14.72 -0.12 -24.05
C LEU A 214 13.89 0.44 -25.20
N LYS A 215 12.81 1.12 -24.85
CA LYS A 215 11.91 1.77 -25.79
C LYS A 215 11.49 3.13 -25.29
N ALA A 216 11.48 4.13 -26.18
CA ALA A 216 10.95 5.44 -25.84
C ALA A 216 9.42 5.43 -25.75
N ARG A 217 8.84 6.28 -24.91
CA ARG A 217 7.37 6.38 -24.80
C ARG A 217 6.69 6.81 -26.11
N SER A 218 7.37 7.54 -26.98
CA SER A 218 6.90 7.89 -28.33
C SER A 218 6.66 6.68 -29.24
N GLU A 219 7.31 5.55 -28.93
CA GLU A 219 7.22 4.30 -29.69
C GLU A 219 6.18 3.33 -29.10
N LEU A 220 5.38 3.78 -28.10
CA LEU A 220 4.39 2.94 -27.44
C LEU A 220 3.23 2.51 -28.34
N HIS A 221 3.07 3.10 -29.52
CA HIS A 221 2.01 2.78 -30.46
C HIS A 221 1.98 1.31 -30.91
N ASP A 222 3.10 0.59 -30.82
CA ASP A 222 3.22 -0.83 -31.15
C ASP A 222 3.06 -1.79 -29.96
N TRP A 223 2.49 -1.31 -28.83
CA TRP A 223 2.28 -2.09 -27.62
C TRP A 223 1.58 -3.43 -27.87
N HIS A 224 0.69 -3.47 -28.85
CA HIS A 224 -0.09 -4.64 -29.25
C HIS A 224 0.74 -5.79 -29.85
N SER A 225 2.02 -5.57 -30.12
CA SER A 225 2.96 -6.60 -30.58
C SER A 225 3.53 -7.48 -29.45
N TYR A 226 3.33 -7.08 -28.20
CA TYR A 226 3.73 -7.83 -27.01
C TYR A 226 2.60 -8.70 -26.51
N GLU A 227 2.90 -9.85 -25.91
CA GLU A 227 1.90 -10.77 -25.38
C GLU A 227 1.35 -10.32 -24.03
N GLY A 228 2.19 -9.67 -23.21
CA GLY A 228 1.79 -9.13 -21.91
C GLY A 228 2.34 -7.74 -21.67
N ILE A 229 1.54 -6.93 -20.98
CA ILE A 229 1.90 -5.56 -20.60
C ILE A 229 1.76 -5.40 -19.08
N ILE A 230 2.77 -4.81 -18.47
CA ILE A 230 2.78 -4.43 -17.05
C ILE A 230 3.04 -2.94 -16.98
N SER A 231 2.02 -2.16 -16.65
CA SER A 231 2.12 -0.70 -16.55
C SER A 231 2.19 -0.28 -15.08
N ALA A 232 3.24 0.46 -14.72
CA ALA A 232 3.40 1.11 -13.42
C ALA A 232 4.05 2.47 -13.64
N THR A 233 3.25 3.48 -13.89
CA THR A 233 3.69 4.83 -14.22
C THR A 233 2.80 5.88 -13.56
N THR A 234 3.30 7.10 -13.43
CA THR A 234 2.51 8.27 -13.10
C THR A 234 2.17 9.02 -14.39
N SER A 235 0.94 8.90 -14.85
CA SER A 235 0.47 9.59 -16.04
C SER A 235 -0.92 10.15 -15.79
N ASP A 236 -1.13 11.41 -16.16
CA ASP A 236 -2.44 12.08 -16.03
C ASP A 236 -3.43 11.69 -17.15
N SER A 237 -3.01 10.83 -18.07
CA SER A 237 -3.83 10.36 -19.19
C SER A 237 -3.56 8.90 -19.51
N TYR A 238 -4.54 8.24 -20.10
CA TYR A 238 -4.39 6.87 -20.59
C TYR A 238 -3.33 6.79 -21.68
N LEU A 239 -2.41 5.86 -21.52
CA LEU A 239 -1.33 5.55 -22.47
C LEU A 239 -1.78 4.51 -23.50
N ILE A 240 -2.65 3.60 -23.09
CA ILE A 240 -3.27 2.58 -23.93
C ILE A 240 -4.77 2.85 -23.92
N ARG A 241 -5.36 3.14 -25.10
CA ARG A 241 -6.76 3.55 -25.22
C ARG A 241 -7.63 2.60 -26.04
N THR A 242 -7.09 2.10 -27.13
CA THR A 242 -7.84 1.28 -28.09
C THR A 242 -6.98 0.10 -28.54
N ALA A 243 -7.61 -1.06 -28.68
CA ALA A 243 -6.96 -2.23 -29.25
C ALA A 243 -7.10 -2.22 -30.76
N PRO A 244 -6.03 -2.47 -31.53
CA PRO A 244 -6.14 -2.67 -32.99
C PRO A 244 -6.71 -4.07 -33.28
N GLU A 245 -7.19 -4.29 -34.53
CA GLU A 245 -7.80 -5.56 -34.92
C GLU A 245 -6.86 -6.78 -34.81
N ASN A 246 -5.56 -6.58 -35.06
CA ASN A 246 -4.55 -7.64 -34.97
C ASN A 246 -3.69 -7.47 -33.72
N ILE A 247 -4.21 -7.90 -32.58
CA ILE A 247 -3.52 -7.80 -31.29
C ILE A 247 -2.89 -9.14 -30.86
N LYS A 248 -1.62 -9.11 -30.48
CA LYS A 248 -0.95 -10.24 -29.81
C LYS A 248 -1.11 -10.23 -28.31
N THR A 249 -1.39 -9.06 -27.75
CA THR A 249 -1.54 -8.87 -26.30
C THR A 249 -2.75 -9.64 -25.79
N ARG A 250 -2.54 -10.43 -24.76
CA ARG A 250 -3.58 -11.19 -24.05
C ARG A 250 -3.76 -10.75 -22.62
N LEU A 251 -2.73 -10.11 -22.03
CA LEU A 251 -2.72 -9.69 -20.63
C LEU A 251 -2.22 -8.25 -20.49
N ILE A 252 -2.98 -7.42 -19.80
CA ILE A 252 -2.57 -6.08 -19.37
C ILE A 252 -2.76 -5.96 -17.86
N LEU A 253 -1.68 -5.69 -17.14
CA LEU A 253 -1.69 -5.42 -15.70
C LEU A 253 -1.42 -3.93 -15.47
N ASP A 254 -2.45 -3.18 -15.08
CA ASP A 254 -2.31 -1.74 -14.80
C ASP A 254 -2.15 -1.49 -13.29
N LEU A 255 -0.91 -1.31 -12.88
CA LEU A 255 -0.50 -1.00 -11.51
C LEU A 255 -0.42 0.52 -11.26
N SER A 256 -0.79 1.32 -12.26
CA SER A 256 -0.65 2.78 -12.22
C SER A 256 -1.76 3.42 -11.41
N VAL A 257 -1.42 4.48 -10.68
CA VAL A 257 -2.36 5.34 -9.97
C VAL A 257 -1.99 6.80 -10.27
N PRO A 258 -2.85 7.53 -11.00
CA PRO A 258 -4.09 7.10 -11.68
C PRO A 258 -3.84 6.07 -12.79
N ARG A 259 -4.91 5.41 -13.25
CA ARG A 259 -4.84 4.37 -14.29
C ARG A 259 -4.18 4.90 -15.56
N SER A 260 -3.34 4.08 -16.16
CA SER A 260 -2.65 4.38 -17.43
C SER A 260 -3.28 3.67 -18.64
N VAL A 261 -4.19 2.73 -18.37
CA VAL A 261 -4.91 1.94 -19.39
C VAL A 261 -6.39 2.29 -19.34
N ASP A 262 -7.00 2.52 -20.50
CA ASP A 262 -8.42 2.83 -20.61
C ASP A 262 -9.27 1.64 -20.13
N PRO A 263 -10.17 1.83 -19.15
CA PRO A 263 -11.05 0.78 -18.66
C PRO A 263 -11.92 0.13 -19.74
N ALA A 264 -12.20 0.84 -20.84
CA ALA A 264 -12.98 0.30 -21.96
C ALA A 264 -12.35 -0.96 -22.59
N LEU A 265 -11.03 -1.12 -22.48
CA LEU A 265 -10.33 -2.32 -22.96
C LEU A 265 -10.69 -3.61 -22.20
N GLN A 266 -11.30 -3.51 -21.02
CA GLN A 266 -11.81 -4.69 -20.28
C GLN A 266 -12.97 -5.39 -21.01
N TRP A 267 -13.65 -4.70 -21.92
CA TRP A 267 -14.76 -5.25 -22.70
C TRP A 267 -14.30 -6.01 -23.95
N ASP A 268 -13.01 -5.96 -24.30
CA ASP A 268 -12.45 -6.74 -25.40
C ASP A 268 -12.27 -8.21 -24.95
N PRO A 269 -12.97 -9.16 -25.58
CA PRO A 269 -12.90 -10.57 -25.17
C PRO A 269 -11.53 -11.22 -25.42
N ALA A 270 -10.67 -10.61 -26.23
CA ALA A 270 -9.30 -11.08 -26.51
C ALA A 270 -8.31 -10.65 -25.41
N LEU A 271 -8.70 -9.70 -24.54
CA LEU A 271 -7.84 -9.09 -23.54
C LEU A 271 -8.26 -9.44 -22.12
N THR A 272 -7.31 -9.84 -21.32
CA THR A 272 -7.44 -9.80 -19.85
C THR A 272 -6.79 -8.54 -19.33
N VAL A 273 -7.59 -7.58 -18.87
CA VAL A 273 -7.10 -6.30 -18.31
C VAL A 273 -7.40 -6.29 -16.83
N LEU A 274 -6.37 -6.26 -15.98
CA LEU A 274 -6.50 -6.26 -14.53
C LEU A 274 -5.84 -5.02 -13.94
N ASN A 275 -6.57 -4.28 -13.13
CA ASN A 275 -6.03 -3.20 -12.30
C ASN A 275 -5.60 -3.72 -10.92
N MET A 276 -5.02 -2.86 -10.07
CA MET A 276 -4.56 -3.23 -8.72
C MET A 276 -5.65 -3.85 -7.84
N GLU A 277 -6.91 -3.41 -7.96
CA GLU A 277 -8.02 -3.97 -7.18
C GLU A 277 -8.40 -5.37 -7.64
N GLU A 278 -8.37 -5.60 -8.96
CA GLU A 278 -8.68 -6.90 -9.57
C GLU A 278 -7.56 -7.90 -9.33
N ILE A 279 -6.30 -7.46 -9.41
CA ILE A 279 -5.13 -8.24 -9.00
C ILE A 279 -5.27 -8.62 -7.51
N GLY A 280 -5.72 -7.70 -6.65
CA GLY A 280 -6.04 -7.99 -5.24
C GLY A 280 -7.06 -9.10 -5.06
N LYS A 281 -8.15 -9.13 -5.84
CA LYS A 281 -9.16 -10.20 -5.79
C LYS A 281 -8.62 -11.57 -6.23
N PHE A 282 -7.67 -11.60 -7.17
CA PHE A 282 -6.93 -12.83 -7.48
C PHE A 282 -6.10 -13.29 -6.27
N PHE A 283 -5.54 -12.37 -5.51
CA PHE A 283 -4.88 -12.67 -4.24
C PHE A 283 -5.82 -13.31 -3.23
N ASP A 284 -7.03 -12.76 -3.07
CA ASP A 284 -8.01 -13.27 -2.11
C ASP A 284 -8.41 -14.72 -2.44
N LYS A 285 -8.55 -15.06 -3.71
CA LYS A 285 -8.83 -16.43 -4.15
C LYS A 285 -7.66 -17.39 -3.89
N TYR A 286 -6.44 -16.94 -4.08
CA TYR A 286 -5.21 -17.70 -3.76
C TYR A 286 -4.97 -17.81 -2.24
N HIS A 287 -5.50 -16.84 -1.47
CA HIS A 287 -5.36 -16.78 -0.01
C HIS A 287 -6.53 -17.37 0.78
N ALA A 288 -7.57 -17.88 0.11
CA ALA A 288 -8.65 -18.61 0.81
C ALA A 288 -8.10 -19.74 1.70
N ASP A 289 -6.98 -20.34 1.29
CA ASP A 289 -6.28 -21.37 2.07
C ASP A 289 -5.54 -20.81 3.31
N HIS A 290 -5.36 -19.49 3.43
CA HIS A 290 -4.64 -18.85 4.54
C HIS A 290 -5.54 -18.14 5.56
N LEU A 291 -6.86 -18.23 5.46
CA LEU A 291 -7.78 -17.55 6.39
C LEU A 291 -7.58 -17.98 7.84
N ALA A 292 -7.29 -19.26 8.09
CA ALA A 292 -6.97 -19.76 9.42
C ALA A 292 -5.73 -19.08 10.00
N GLU A 293 -4.65 -19.00 9.22
CA GLU A 293 -3.38 -18.38 9.63
C GLU A 293 -3.55 -16.86 9.89
N VAL A 294 -4.36 -16.16 9.09
CA VAL A 294 -4.71 -14.74 9.36
C VAL A 294 -5.42 -14.58 10.70
N SER A 295 -6.30 -15.53 11.07
CA SER A 295 -6.96 -15.55 12.38
C SER A 295 -5.96 -15.72 13.51
N ASP A 296 -5.01 -16.66 13.37
CA ASP A 296 -3.96 -16.91 14.36
C ASP A 296 -3.06 -15.69 14.54
N ILE A 297 -2.68 -15.03 13.44
CA ILE A 297 -1.88 -13.81 13.48
C ILE A 297 -2.64 -12.68 14.19
N LYS A 298 -3.94 -12.52 13.94
CA LYS A 298 -4.75 -11.51 14.63
C LYS A 298 -4.83 -11.79 16.13
N THR A 299 -5.02 -13.04 16.52
CA THR A 299 -5.01 -13.46 17.93
C THR A 299 -3.67 -13.13 18.59
N PHE A 300 -2.56 -13.51 17.97
CA PHE A 300 -1.22 -13.16 18.44
C PHE A 300 -1.03 -11.64 18.59
N LEU A 301 -1.51 -10.83 17.63
CA LEU A 301 -1.41 -9.37 17.72
C LEU A 301 -2.28 -8.80 18.83
N GLN A 302 -3.50 -9.33 19.07
CA GLN A 302 -4.38 -8.90 20.15
C GLN A 302 -3.73 -9.14 21.52
N GLU A 303 -3.18 -10.33 21.75
CA GLU A 303 -2.47 -10.66 22.99
C GLU A 303 -1.24 -9.75 23.20
N ALA A 304 -0.43 -9.56 22.16
CA ALA A 304 0.75 -8.72 22.24
C ALA A 304 0.39 -7.24 22.52
N VAL A 305 -0.65 -6.72 21.90
CA VAL A 305 -1.18 -5.37 22.15
C VAL A 305 -1.68 -5.24 23.58
N HIS A 306 -2.41 -6.24 24.08
CA HIS A 306 -2.88 -6.25 25.48
C HIS A 306 -1.72 -6.15 26.47
N ILE A 307 -0.68 -6.96 26.27
CA ILE A 307 0.53 -6.97 27.11
C ILE A 307 1.25 -5.61 27.04
N TYR A 308 1.52 -5.10 25.83
CA TYR A 308 2.24 -3.83 25.68
C TYR A 308 1.45 -2.64 26.23
N ALA A 309 0.13 -2.57 25.98
CA ALA A 309 -0.72 -1.52 26.53
C ALA A 309 -0.73 -1.55 28.07
N GLY A 310 -0.84 -2.74 28.66
CA GLY A 310 -0.79 -2.91 30.12
C GLY A 310 0.54 -2.45 30.73
N PHE A 311 1.67 -2.75 30.09
CA PHE A 311 2.97 -2.24 30.54
C PHE A 311 3.07 -0.71 30.43
N TYR A 312 2.58 -0.13 29.37
CA TYR A 312 2.57 1.32 29.17
C TYR A 312 1.73 2.03 30.23
N GLU A 313 0.53 1.52 30.52
CA GLU A 313 -0.40 2.07 31.52
C GLU A 313 0.20 2.01 32.93
N LYS A 314 0.79 0.88 33.32
CA LYS A 314 1.50 0.73 34.62
C LYS A 314 2.65 1.72 34.76
N LYS A 315 3.49 1.85 33.71
CA LYS A 315 4.61 2.79 33.73
C LYS A 315 4.13 4.24 33.81
N SER A 316 3.08 4.61 33.08
CA SER A 316 2.48 5.95 33.14
C SER A 316 1.92 6.30 34.53
N LEU A 317 1.29 5.35 35.22
CA LEU A 317 0.79 5.52 36.55
C LEU A 317 1.93 5.75 37.58
N TYR A 318 2.99 4.96 37.49
CA TYR A 318 4.16 5.10 38.35
C TYR A 318 4.81 6.49 38.23
N PHE A 319 4.99 6.99 37.02
CA PHE A 319 5.56 8.34 36.82
C PHE A 319 4.64 9.45 37.33
N ARG A 320 3.32 9.33 37.21
CA ARG A 320 2.38 10.31 37.77
C ARG A 320 2.44 10.35 39.28
N GLN A 321 2.52 9.21 39.97
CA GLN A 321 2.61 9.13 41.42
C GLN A 321 3.93 9.72 41.94
N SER A 322 5.06 9.50 41.23
CA SER A 322 6.35 10.07 41.63
C SER A 322 6.44 11.58 41.47
N THR A 323 5.68 12.17 40.53
CA THR A 323 5.66 13.63 40.29
C THR A 323 4.77 14.38 41.31
N PHE A 324 3.87 13.70 42.03
CA PHE A 324 3.06 14.30 43.08
C PHE A 324 3.70 14.21 44.50
N GLN A 325 4.85 13.54 44.62
CA GLN A 325 5.60 13.39 45.90
C GLN A 325 6.87 14.26 45.93
N SER A 326 7.18 14.97 44.86
CA SER A 326 8.25 15.99 44.79
C SER A 326 7.66 17.41 44.74
#